data_1bf9cccaca002fcd395a7de95b2f762e
#
_entry.id   1bf9cccaca002fcd395a7de95b2f762e
#
_cell.length_a   1.000
_cell.length_b   1.000
_cell.length_c   1.000
_cell.angle_alpha   90.00
_cell.angle_beta   90.00
_cell.angle_gamma   90.00
#
_symmetry.space_group_name_H-M   'P 1'
#
loop_
_entity.id
_entity.type
_entity.pdbx_description
1 polymer ?
#
loop_
_entity_poly.entity_id
_entity_poly.type
_entity_poly.pdbx_seq_one_letter_code
_entity_poly.pdbx_strand_id
1 'polypeptide(L)'
;MKKREHFKILITDPLVKEMVNQARSKFPELAPKIEWEVADKGDEQELIAKVTGVDILVGARNRITKNVFDKADKLIFIQQCSAGYDNVDLKTAREKEVKVSNAGTAGVIPVAEHTLMLMLAISKNLARSHETMKAGEWIFGQCVAKVYELRDKTLGIIGLGKIGAQVARLAHAFGMNIQYFDPYRKDTKDLDFTAKGVTLEELLKTSDYISINALLTPETRGLIGRKQLEMMKPTAFLINTSRGAIVDEEALADILEQKKIRGAGLDVYGEHGDPPPKNSRLLKLDNVVLTPHIGGVTAEDIFRNFYVNSLGNIMRVVKGEDPQWVVS
;
A
#
# COMPACT_ATOMS: atom_id res chain seq x y z
N MET A 1 -27.71 -4.59 -16.18
CA MET A 1 -27.78 -3.13 -15.89
C MET A 1 -28.68 -2.44 -16.90
N LYS A 2 -29.58 -1.51 -16.49
CA LYS A 2 -30.31 -0.66 -17.44
C LYS A 2 -29.33 0.16 -18.26
N LYS A 3 -29.49 0.21 -19.60
CA LYS A 3 -28.62 0.98 -20.49
C LYS A 3 -28.77 2.46 -20.15
N ARG A 4 -27.74 3.06 -19.51
CA ARG A 4 -27.69 4.50 -19.23
C ARG A 4 -27.10 5.21 -20.43
N GLU A 5 -27.63 6.35 -20.81
CA GLU A 5 -27.15 7.14 -21.96
C GLU A 5 -26.08 8.15 -21.53
N HIS A 6 -26.15 8.62 -20.26
CA HIS A 6 -25.20 9.57 -19.66
C HIS A 6 -24.77 9.12 -18.28
N PHE A 7 -23.52 9.41 -17.94
CA PHE A 7 -22.89 9.11 -16.66
C PHE A 7 -22.27 10.37 -16.05
N LYS A 8 -22.52 10.60 -14.77
CA LYS A 8 -21.77 11.58 -13.99
C LYS A 8 -20.70 10.86 -13.18
N ILE A 9 -19.43 11.26 -13.39
CA ILE A 9 -18.27 10.67 -12.73
C ILE A 9 -17.61 11.72 -11.85
N LEU A 10 -17.51 11.44 -10.54
CA LEU A 10 -16.80 12.29 -9.59
C LEU A 10 -15.43 11.68 -9.29
N ILE A 11 -14.39 12.42 -9.63
CA ILE A 11 -13.00 12.12 -9.22
C ILE A 11 -12.81 12.70 -7.82
N THR A 12 -12.57 11.83 -6.85
CA THR A 12 -12.45 12.21 -5.43
C THR A 12 -11.05 12.67 -5.04
N ASP A 13 -10.02 12.33 -5.82
CA ASP A 13 -8.62 12.71 -5.56
C ASP A 13 -8.09 13.59 -6.71
N PRO A 14 -7.78 14.88 -6.46
CA PRO A 14 -7.28 15.79 -7.48
C PRO A 14 -6.00 15.32 -8.20
N LEU A 15 -5.23 14.43 -7.57
CA LEU A 15 -4.01 13.87 -8.18
C LEU A 15 -4.30 13.03 -9.43
N VAL A 16 -5.52 12.50 -9.55
CA VAL A 16 -5.91 11.69 -10.72
C VAL A 16 -6.72 12.47 -11.76
N LYS A 17 -6.81 13.80 -11.64
CA LYS A 17 -7.57 14.66 -12.56
C LYS A 17 -7.17 14.53 -14.03
N GLU A 18 -5.90 14.22 -14.30
CA GLU A 18 -5.40 14.01 -15.66
C GLU A 18 -6.09 12.82 -16.35
N MET A 19 -6.75 11.95 -15.60
CA MET A 19 -7.57 10.86 -16.14
C MET A 19 -8.67 11.37 -17.06
N VAL A 20 -9.21 12.58 -16.82
CA VAL A 20 -10.23 13.20 -17.66
C VAL A 20 -9.70 13.45 -19.07
N ASN A 21 -8.48 14.01 -19.19
CA ASN A 21 -7.84 14.27 -20.48
C ASN A 21 -7.52 12.96 -21.20
N GLN A 22 -7.01 11.97 -20.48
CA GLN A 22 -6.73 10.64 -21.02
C GLN A 22 -8.03 9.93 -21.47
N ALA A 23 -9.13 10.08 -20.73
CA ALA A 23 -10.42 9.54 -21.13
C ALA A 23 -10.90 10.15 -22.44
N ARG A 24 -10.86 11.48 -22.57
CA ARG A 24 -11.25 12.20 -23.79
C ARG A 24 -10.39 11.84 -25.00
N SER A 25 -9.08 11.66 -24.78
CA SER A 25 -8.15 11.32 -25.85
C SER A 25 -8.28 9.87 -26.33
N LYS A 26 -8.40 8.91 -25.39
CA LYS A 26 -8.40 7.47 -25.71
C LYS A 26 -9.78 6.90 -26.06
N PHE A 27 -10.84 7.56 -25.60
CA PHE A 27 -12.24 7.12 -25.78
C PHE A 27 -13.13 8.29 -26.24
N PRO A 28 -12.80 8.93 -27.39
CA PRO A 28 -13.52 10.12 -27.86
C PRO A 28 -15.01 9.82 -28.12
N GLU A 29 -15.35 8.59 -28.45
CA GLU A 29 -16.74 8.15 -28.69
C GLU A 29 -17.59 8.11 -27.40
N LEU A 30 -16.95 8.02 -26.24
CA LEU A 30 -17.62 8.00 -24.95
C LEU A 30 -17.65 9.38 -24.29
N ALA A 31 -16.77 10.30 -24.71
CA ALA A 31 -16.65 11.62 -24.10
C ALA A 31 -17.98 12.40 -24.02
N PRO A 32 -18.89 12.37 -25.05
CA PRO A 32 -20.18 13.02 -24.98
C PRO A 32 -21.16 12.41 -23.96
N LYS A 33 -20.89 11.18 -23.50
CA LYS A 33 -21.73 10.45 -22.54
C LYS A 33 -21.31 10.65 -21.10
N ILE A 34 -20.22 11.35 -20.84
CA ILE A 34 -19.61 11.44 -19.51
C ILE A 34 -19.46 12.90 -19.09
N GLU A 35 -20.13 13.24 -18.01
CA GLU A 35 -19.88 14.46 -17.25
C GLU A 35 -18.82 14.16 -16.18
N TRP A 36 -17.69 14.88 -16.22
CA TRP A 36 -16.62 14.75 -15.25
C TRP A 36 -16.66 15.91 -14.26
N GLU A 37 -16.66 15.56 -12.97
CA GLU A 37 -16.43 16.49 -11.87
C GLU A 37 -15.18 16.05 -11.09
N VAL A 38 -14.40 17.00 -10.61
CA VAL A 38 -13.20 16.75 -9.79
C VAL A 38 -13.40 17.44 -8.45
N ALA A 39 -13.20 16.72 -7.37
CA ALA A 39 -13.18 17.29 -6.03
C ALA A 39 -11.93 18.16 -5.83
N ASP A 40 -12.06 19.22 -5.04
CA ASP A 40 -10.93 20.14 -4.75
C ASP A 40 -10.00 19.57 -3.67
N LYS A 41 -10.59 19.02 -2.61
CA LYS A 41 -9.89 18.41 -1.46
C LYS A 41 -10.12 16.91 -1.36
N GLY A 42 -11.33 16.47 -1.72
CA GLY A 42 -11.77 15.09 -1.61
C GLY A 42 -11.98 14.63 -0.16
N ASP A 43 -12.16 15.56 0.78
CA ASP A 43 -12.54 15.21 2.14
C ASP A 43 -14.01 14.72 2.21
N GLU A 44 -14.38 14.07 3.30
CA GLU A 44 -15.71 13.47 3.45
C GLU A 44 -16.83 14.50 3.29
N GLN A 45 -16.65 15.72 3.77
CA GLN A 45 -17.69 16.77 3.71
C GLN A 45 -17.92 17.21 2.26
N GLU A 46 -16.86 17.38 1.49
CA GLU A 46 -16.95 17.71 0.07
C GLU A 46 -17.59 16.57 -0.72
N LEU A 47 -17.20 15.31 -0.45
CA LEU A 47 -17.79 14.15 -1.12
C LEU A 47 -19.30 14.04 -0.82
N ILE A 48 -19.72 14.26 0.42
CA ILE A 48 -21.16 14.29 0.80
C ILE A 48 -21.90 15.38 0.03
N ALA A 49 -21.29 16.54 -0.16
CA ALA A 49 -21.92 17.66 -0.88
C ALA A 49 -22.04 17.41 -2.40
N LYS A 50 -21.08 16.68 -3.01
CA LYS A 50 -20.98 16.48 -4.46
C LYS A 50 -21.53 15.15 -4.98
N VAL A 51 -21.77 14.14 -4.12
CA VAL A 51 -22.07 12.77 -4.56
C VAL A 51 -23.49 12.57 -5.08
N THR A 52 -24.43 13.49 -4.82
CA THR A 52 -25.81 13.41 -5.32
C THR A 52 -25.84 13.44 -6.84
N GLY A 53 -26.54 12.48 -7.44
CA GLY A 53 -26.63 12.33 -8.90
C GLY A 53 -25.39 11.72 -9.56
N VAL A 54 -24.34 11.35 -8.80
CA VAL A 54 -23.13 10.72 -9.30
C VAL A 54 -23.36 9.23 -9.53
N ASP A 55 -22.95 8.73 -10.69
CA ASP A 55 -23.03 7.32 -11.07
C ASP A 55 -21.77 6.53 -10.71
N ILE A 56 -20.58 7.17 -10.82
CA ILE A 56 -19.28 6.53 -10.61
C ILE A 56 -18.39 7.43 -9.74
N LEU A 57 -17.82 6.88 -8.69
CA LEU A 57 -16.73 7.51 -7.92
C LEU A 57 -15.38 6.94 -8.37
N VAL A 58 -14.40 7.82 -8.50
CA VAL A 58 -13.02 7.43 -8.86
C VAL A 58 -12.05 8.06 -7.84
N GLY A 59 -11.28 7.24 -7.13
CA GLY A 59 -10.36 7.72 -6.12
C GLY A 59 -9.23 6.76 -5.80
N ALA A 60 -8.32 7.21 -4.95
CA ALA A 60 -7.19 6.41 -4.50
C ALA A 60 -7.06 6.37 -2.96
N ARG A 61 -7.22 7.51 -2.28
CA ARG A 61 -6.93 7.67 -0.84
C ARG A 61 -8.11 8.18 -0.03
N ASN A 62 -9.08 8.81 -0.67
CA ASN A 62 -10.21 9.46 -0.01
C ASN A 62 -11.15 8.43 0.64
N ARG A 63 -11.65 8.75 1.82
CA ARG A 63 -12.55 7.87 2.57
C ARG A 63 -13.96 7.92 1.96
N ILE A 64 -14.48 6.77 1.57
CA ILE A 64 -15.86 6.61 1.10
C ILE A 64 -16.61 5.86 2.19
N THR A 65 -17.15 6.65 3.12
CA THR A 65 -17.83 6.16 4.32
C THR A 65 -19.32 5.92 4.06
N LYS A 66 -19.99 5.32 5.04
CA LYS A 66 -21.46 5.17 5.01
C LYS A 66 -22.17 6.51 4.76
N ASN A 67 -21.67 7.63 5.31
CA ASN A 67 -22.30 8.94 5.13
C ASN A 67 -22.29 9.39 3.66
N VAL A 68 -21.19 9.11 2.93
CA VAL A 68 -21.09 9.36 1.49
C VAL A 68 -22.11 8.47 0.73
N PHE A 69 -22.16 7.17 1.05
CA PHE A 69 -23.12 6.25 0.44
C PHE A 69 -24.57 6.65 0.71
N ASP A 70 -24.90 7.18 1.88
CA ASP A 70 -26.27 7.58 2.22
C ASP A 70 -26.78 8.77 1.41
N LYS A 71 -25.87 9.59 0.87
CA LYS A 71 -26.18 10.71 -0.03
C LYS A 71 -26.10 10.35 -1.51
N ALA A 72 -25.46 9.23 -1.83
CA ALA A 72 -25.28 8.74 -3.19
C ALA A 72 -26.55 8.03 -3.69
N ASP A 73 -27.42 8.76 -4.38
CA ASP A 73 -28.74 8.28 -4.87
C ASP A 73 -28.65 7.46 -6.18
N LYS A 74 -27.56 7.63 -6.96
CA LYS A 74 -27.39 6.99 -8.29
C LYS A 74 -26.14 6.16 -8.43
N LEU A 75 -25.31 6.07 -7.37
CA LEU A 75 -24.01 5.42 -7.41
C LEU A 75 -24.15 3.92 -7.73
N ILE A 76 -23.42 3.46 -8.75
CA ILE A 76 -23.38 2.07 -9.18
C ILE A 76 -21.99 1.46 -9.14
N PHE A 77 -20.94 2.30 -9.15
CA PHE A 77 -19.58 1.82 -9.25
C PHE A 77 -18.60 2.75 -8.55
N ILE A 78 -17.59 2.14 -7.90
CA ILE A 78 -16.45 2.83 -7.33
C ILE A 78 -15.17 2.19 -7.89
N GLN A 79 -14.32 3.00 -8.53
CA GLN A 79 -12.99 2.60 -8.97
C GLN A 79 -11.94 3.14 -8.01
N GLN A 80 -11.29 2.26 -7.27
CA GLN A 80 -10.07 2.57 -6.54
C GLN A 80 -8.88 2.48 -7.49
N CYS A 81 -8.10 3.58 -7.60
CA CYS A 81 -6.92 3.65 -8.44
C CYS A 81 -5.65 3.12 -7.73
N SER A 82 -5.80 2.30 -6.71
CA SER A 82 -4.74 1.68 -5.92
C SER A 82 -5.04 0.21 -5.68
N ALA A 83 -4.07 -0.54 -5.15
CA ALA A 83 -4.28 -1.93 -4.72
C ALA A 83 -5.14 -2.01 -3.46
N GLY A 84 -4.95 -1.07 -2.52
CA GLY A 84 -5.71 -0.97 -1.28
C GLY A 84 -7.11 -0.41 -1.50
N TYR A 85 -8.04 -0.84 -0.66
CA TYR A 85 -9.45 -0.40 -0.68
C TYR A 85 -10.05 -0.30 0.74
N ASP A 86 -9.22 -0.28 1.75
CA ASP A 86 -9.56 -0.15 3.16
C ASP A 86 -10.18 1.21 3.54
N ASN A 87 -10.10 2.18 2.63
CA ASN A 87 -10.76 3.48 2.70
C ASN A 87 -12.23 3.47 2.23
N VAL A 88 -12.74 2.34 1.71
CA VAL A 88 -14.13 2.20 1.24
C VAL A 88 -14.91 1.32 2.21
N ASP A 89 -16.08 1.78 2.63
CA ASP A 89 -17.03 0.95 3.40
C ASP A 89 -17.67 -0.13 2.50
N LEU A 90 -16.96 -1.27 2.39
CA LEU A 90 -17.42 -2.39 1.56
C LEU A 90 -18.73 -3.01 2.07
N LYS A 91 -19.02 -2.91 3.37
CA LYS A 91 -20.30 -3.42 3.91
C LYS A 91 -21.45 -2.63 3.32
N THR A 92 -21.39 -1.31 3.43
CA THR A 92 -22.42 -0.43 2.87
C THR A 92 -22.48 -0.52 1.33
N ALA A 93 -21.32 -0.68 0.67
CA ALA A 93 -21.28 -0.90 -0.79
C ALA A 93 -22.10 -2.15 -1.21
N ARG A 94 -21.91 -3.28 -0.50
CA ARG A 94 -22.68 -4.52 -0.76
C ARG A 94 -24.16 -4.34 -0.48
N GLU A 95 -24.54 -3.71 0.65
CA GLU A 95 -25.94 -3.44 1.02
C GLU A 95 -26.67 -2.59 -0.03
N LYS A 96 -25.94 -1.68 -0.70
CA LYS A 96 -26.46 -0.80 -1.75
C LYS A 96 -26.22 -1.30 -3.18
N GLU A 97 -25.71 -2.52 -3.34
CA GLU A 97 -25.37 -3.15 -4.63
C GLU A 97 -24.39 -2.32 -5.48
N VAL A 98 -23.53 -1.53 -4.84
CA VAL A 98 -22.51 -0.74 -5.51
C VAL A 98 -21.27 -1.61 -5.71
N LYS A 99 -20.86 -1.83 -6.95
CA LYS A 99 -19.63 -2.57 -7.26
C LYS A 99 -18.41 -1.71 -6.93
N VAL A 100 -17.43 -2.29 -6.23
CA VAL A 100 -16.15 -1.65 -5.92
C VAL A 100 -15.04 -2.45 -6.58
N SER A 101 -14.21 -1.80 -7.37
CA SER A 101 -13.02 -2.41 -7.97
C SER A 101 -11.76 -1.68 -7.52
N ASN A 102 -10.67 -2.42 -7.37
CA ASN A 102 -9.34 -1.85 -7.20
C ASN A 102 -8.56 -1.80 -8.53
N ALA A 103 -7.31 -1.38 -8.52
CA ALA A 103 -6.50 -1.29 -9.73
C ALA A 103 -5.76 -2.61 -10.09
N GLY A 104 -6.21 -3.75 -9.53
CA GLY A 104 -5.78 -5.09 -9.91
C GLY A 104 -4.32 -5.41 -9.64
N THR A 105 -3.41 -4.94 -10.49
CA THR A 105 -1.95 -5.16 -10.38
C THR A 105 -1.19 -3.91 -9.98
N ALA A 106 -1.90 -2.84 -9.57
CA ALA A 106 -1.29 -1.59 -9.12
C ALA A 106 -0.30 -1.83 -7.98
N GLY A 107 0.83 -1.16 -8.04
CA GLY A 107 1.83 -1.17 -6.99
C GLY A 107 2.63 -2.48 -6.85
N VAL A 108 2.34 -3.54 -7.60
CA VAL A 108 3.02 -4.85 -7.39
C VAL A 108 4.53 -4.73 -7.56
N ILE A 109 4.98 -4.17 -8.66
CA ILE A 109 6.41 -4.00 -8.92
C ILE A 109 7.02 -2.88 -8.06
N PRO A 110 6.50 -1.63 -8.09
CA PRO A 110 7.16 -0.54 -7.39
C PRO A 110 7.18 -0.72 -5.87
N VAL A 111 6.11 -1.26 -5.25
CA VAL A 111 6.12 -1.52 -3.80
C VAL A 111 7.11 -2.62 -3.44
N ALA A 112 7.26 -3.66 -4.27
CA ALA A 112 8.26 -4.69 -4.03
C ALA A 112 9.69 -4.14 -4.14
N GLU A 113 9.98 -3.32 -5.14
CA GLU A 113 11.26 -2.63 -5.29
C GLU A 113 11.53 -1.68 -4.12
N HIS A 114 10.52 -0.91 -3.71
CA HIS A 114 10.61 0.00 -2.56
C HIS A 114 10.86 -0.76 -1.25
N THR A 115 10.23 -1.92 -1.08
CA THR A 115 10.49 -2.79 0.08
C THR A 115 11.97 -3.22 0.13
N LEU A 116 12.53 -3.67 -0.99
CA LEU A 116 13.94 -4.04 -1.08
C LEU A 116 14.87 -2.82 -0.90
N MET A 117 14.48 -1.66 -1.46
CA MET A 117 15.20 -0.41 -1.24
C MET A 117 15.28 -0.07 0.26
N LEU A 118 14.17 -0.14 1.00
CA LEU A 118 14.17 0.10 2.45
C LEU A 118 15.03 -0.92 3.19
N MET A 119 14.96 -2.21 2.82
CA MET A 119 15.84 -3.24 3.38
C MET A 119 17.31 -2.91 3.16
N LEU A 120 17.69 -2.53 1.95
CA LEU A 120 19.07 -2.15 1.62
C LEU A 120 19.47 -0.84 2.32
N ALA A 121 18.61 0.17 2.31
CA ALA A 121 18.89 1.46 2.91
C ALA A 121 19.16 1.35 4.42
N ILE A 122 18.32 0.60 5.15
CA ILE A 122 18.53 0.40 6.60
C ILE A 122 19.75 -0.49 6.87
N SER A 123 19.95 -1.54 6.07
CA SER A 123 21.08 -2.46 6.24
C SER A 123 22.43 -1.81 5.97
N LYS A 124 22.49 -0.88 5.02
CA LYS A 124 23.73 -0.18 4.63
C LYS A 124 23.89 1.17 5.33
N ASN A 125 22.96 1.52 6.24
CA ASN A 125 22.96 2.83 6.93
C ASN A 125 23.01 4.01 5.93
N LEU A 126 22.27 3.88 4.82
CA LEU A 126 22.37 4.77 3.65
C LEU A 126 22.04 6.22 4.01
N ALA A 127 20.92 6.46 4.71
CA ALA A 127 20.45 7.80 5.02
C ALA A 127 21.53 8.58 5.82
N ARG A 128 22.00 8.03 6.93
CA ARG A 128 23.04 8.65 7.74
C ARG A 128 24.35 8.82 6.98
N SER A 129 24.77 7.78 6.24
CA SER A 129 26.00 7.84 5.45
C SER A 129 25.97 8.96 4.40
N HIS A 130 24.81 9.15 3.77
CA HIS A 130 24.62 10.21 2.79
C HIS A 130 24.67 11.61 3.44
N GLU A 131 23.94 11.79 4.54
CA GLU A 131 23.87 13.06 5.26
C GLU A 131 25.25 13.49 5.78
N THR A 132 25.99 12.59 6.43
CA THR A 132 27.34 12.89 6.94
C THR A 132 28.32 13.20 5.82
N MET A 133 28.28 12.47 4.71
CA MET A 133 29.11 12.76 3.55
C MET A 133 28.79 14.15 2.95
N LYS A 134 27.52 14.54 2.88
CA LYS A 134 27.14 15.89 2.44
C LYS A 134 27.61 16.99 3.41
N ALA A 135 27.69 16.67 4.71
CA ALA A 135 28.25 17.56 5.73
C ALA A 135 29.78 17.61 5.72
N GLY A 136 30.45 16.84 4.85
CA GLY A 136 31.92 16.73 4.81
C GLY A 136 32.52 15.80 5.87
N GLU A 137 31.69 15.00 6.51
CA GLU A 137 32.13 14.09 7.58
C GLU A 137 32.40 12.68 7.03
N TRP A 138 33.61 12.16 7.31
CA TRP A 138 34.02 10.81 6.92
C TRP A 138 33.81 9.81 8.07
N ILE A 139 32.68 9.10 8.05
CA ILE A 139 32.26 8.20 9.16
C ILE A 139 32.65 6.73 8.95
N PHE A 140 33.60 6.41 8.06
CA PHE A 140 33.98 5.03 7.73
C PHE A 140 34.17 4.15 8.98
N GLY A 141 34.95 4.59 9.96
CA GLY A 141 35.21 3.84 11.21
C GLY A 141 33.94 3.59 12.04
N GLN A 142 32.93 4.46 11.96
CA GLN A 142 31.64 4.26 12.64
C GLN A 142 30.73 3.25 11.94
N CYS A 143 30.96 3.02 10.63
CA CYS A 143 30.18 2.08 9.82
C CYS A 143 30.75 0.67 9.87
N VAL A 144 32.00 0.50 10.21
CA VAL A 144 32.64 -0.83 10.29
C VAL A 144 31.87 -1.73 11.25
N ALA A 145 31.53 -2.94 10.80
CA ALA A 145 30.72 -3.93 11.51
C ALA A 145 29.26 -3.50 11.86
N LYS A 146 28.78 -2.39 11.29
CA LYS A 146 27.41 -1.89 11.50
C LYS A 146 26.57 -1.84 10.22
N VAL A 147 27.12 -2.32 9.11
CA VAL A 147 26.41 -2.52 7.85
C VAL A 147 26.31 -4.02 7.56
N TYR A 148 25.21 -4.42 6.93
CA TYR A 148 24.83 -5.84 6.84
C TYR A 148 24.54 -6.24 5.39
N GLU A 149 24.65 -7.53 5.11
CA GLU A 149 24.29 -8.15 3.83
C GLU A 149 22.90 -8.79 3.95
N LEU A 150 22.20 -8.90 2.81
CA LEU A 150 20.93 -9.63 2.71
C LEU A 150 21.17 -11.12 2.45
N ARG A 151 22.25 -11.47 1.77
CA ARG A 151 22.60 -12.84 1.40
C ARG A 151 22.64 -13.76 2.64
N ASP A 152 22.08 -14.96 2.49
CA ASP A 152 21.98 -16.01 3.50
C ASP A 152 21.13 -15.63 4.74
N LYS A 153 20.46 -14.44 4.71
CA LYS A 153 19.49 -14.03 5.73
C LYS A 153 18.12 -14.57 5.44
N THR A 154 17.31 -14.69 6.48
CA THR A 154 15.92 -15.13 6.36
C THR A 154 14.99 -13.92 6.30
N LEU A 155 14.20 -13.82 5.21
CA LEU A 155 13.09 -12.89 5.08
C LEU A 155 11.79 -13.59 5.46
N GLY A 156 11.11 -13.08 6.47
CA GLY A 156 9.74 -13.45 6.85
C GLY A 156 8.74 -12.50 6.21
N ILE A 157 7.83 -13.01 5.40
CA ILE A 157 6.81 -12.23 4.70
C ILE A 157 5.46 -12.44 5.37
N ILE A 158 4.86 -11.38 5.88
CA ILE A 158 3.49 -11.38 6.41
C ILE A 158 2.55 -10.95 5.28
N GLY A 159 1.80 -11.91 4.74
CA GLY A 159 0.96 -11.74 3.56
C GLY A 159 1.70 -12.05 2.24
N LEU A 160 1.50 -13.26 1.69
CA LEU A 160 2.10 -13.71 0.43
C LEU A 160 1.12 -13.55 -0.75
N GLY A 161 0.50 -12.35 -0.86
CA GLY A 161 -0.30 -11.94 -2.01
C GLY A 161 0.59 -11.56 -3.21
N LYS A 162 0.04 -10.81 -4.18
CA LYS A 162 0.78 -10.38 -5.38
C LYS A 162 2.06 -9.60 -5.05
N ILE A 163 1.97 -8.63 -4.14
CA ILE A 163 3.12 -7.81 -3.70
C ILE A 163 4.12 -8.67 -2.92
N GLY A 164 3.65 -9.41 -1.90
CA GLY A 164 4.51 -10.28 -1.09
C GLY A 164 5.24 -11.34 -1.92
N ALA A 165 4.59 -11.93 -2.93
CA ALA A 165 5.23 -12.86 -3.85
C ALA A 165 6.32 -12.17 -4.71
N GLN A 166 6.10 -10.91 -5.13
CA GLN A 166 7.11 -10.17 -5.86
C GLN A 166 8.29 -9.77 -4.96
N VAL A 167 8.03 -9.36 -3.71
CA VAL A 167 9.08 -9.15 -2.69
C VAL A 167 9.89 -10.42 -2.49
N ALA A 168 9.22 -11.59 -2.38
CA ALA A 168 9.89 -12.88 -2.26
C ALA A 168 10.83 -13.18 -3.43
N ARG A 169 10.39 -12.93 -4.69
CA ARG A 169 11.23 -13.13 -5.89
C ARG A 169 12.48 -12.24 -5.88
N LEU A 170 12.29 -10.95 -5.58
CA LEU A 170 13.43 -10.03 -5.51
C LEU A 170 14.39 -10.41 -4.38
N ALA A 171 13.89 -10.72 -3.20
CA ALA A 171 14.73 -11.12 -2.06
C ALA A 171 15.45 -12.45 -2.31
N HIS A 172 14.80 -13.41 -2.97
CA HIS A 172 15.43 -14.66 -3.40
C HIS A 172 16.59 -14.41 -4.36
N ALA A 173 16.45 -13.49 -5.30
CA ALA A 173 17.53 -13.09 -6.22
C ALA A 173 18.73 -12.44 -5.48
N PHE A 174 18.52 -11.84 -4.29
CA PHE A 174 19.59 -11.40 -3.39
C PHE A 174 20.19 -12.53 -2.53
N GLY A 175 19.78 -13.79 -2.75
CA GLY A 175 20.28 -14.95 -2.01
C GLY A 175 19.67 -15.09 -0.60
N MET A 176 18.49 -14.53 -0.34
CA MET A 176 17.80 -14.68 0.94
C MET A 176 17.02 -16.01 1.00
N ASN A 177 16.88 -16.56 2.21
CA ASN A 177 15.94 -17.62 2.51
C ASN A 177 14.54 -17.03 2.74
N ILE A 178 13.51 -17.61 2.13
CA ILE A 178 12.16 -17.06 2.19
C ILE A 178 11.27 -17.94 3.07
N GLN A 179 10.61 -17.32 4.04
CA GLN A 179 9.48 -17.89 4.78
C GLN A 179 8.30 -16.92 4.80
N TYR A 180 7.10 -17.42 4.99
CA TYR A 180 5.91 -16.59 4.99
C TYR A 180 4.85 -17.05 6.00
N PHE A 181 4.04 -16.10 6.44
CA PHE A 181 2.78 -16.31 7.13
C PHE A 181 1.65 -15.69 6.31
N ASP A 182 0.74 -16.53 5.83
CA ASP A 182 -0.48 -16.10 5.15
C ASP A 182 -1.55 -17.18 5.35
N PRO A 183 -2.62 -16.91 6.13
CA PRO A 183 -3.64 -17.92 6.43
C PRO A 183 -4.50 -18.30 5.20
N TYR A 184 -4.46 -17.50 4.14
CA TYR A 184 -5.24 -17.73 2.91
C TYR A 184 -4.43 -18.37 1.78
N ARG A 185 -3.10 -18.40 1.92
CA ARG A 185 -2.20 -18.94 0.91
C ARG A 185 -2.11 -20.47 1.03
N LYS A 186 -2.60 -21.18 0.00
CA LYS A 186 -2.64 -22.65 0.01
C LYS A 186 -1.34 -23.31 -0.48
N ASP A 187 -0.66 -22.69 -1.44
CA ASP A 187 0.59 -23.19 -2.02
C ASP A 187 1.45 -22.04 -2.61
N THR A 188 2.63 -22.37 -3.07
CA THR A 188 3.60 -21.44 -3.64
C THR A 188 4.05 -21.86 -5.05
N LYS A 189 3.18 -22.55 -5.80
CA LYS A 189 3.48 -23.07 -7.16
C LYS A 189 3.79 -21.98 -8.20
N ASP A 190 3.38 -20.74 -7.93
CA ASP A 190 3.69 -19.58 -8.74
C ASP A 190 5.10 -19.01 -8.48
N LEU A 191 5.80 -19.53 -7.48
CA LEU A 191 7.21 -19.21 -7.21
C LEU A 191 8.08 -20.32 -7.82
N ASP A 192 9.21 -19.93 -8.40
CA ASP A 192 10.22 -20.81 -8.99
C ASP A 192 11.31 -21.25 -7.99
N PHE A 193 11.06 -20.97 -6.69
CA PHE A 193 11.91 -21.35 -5.57
C PHE A 193 11.06 -21.77 -4.36
N THR A 194 11.71 -22.37 -3.36
CA THR A 194 11.04 -22.79 -2.13
C THR A 194 10.82 -21.62 -1.18
N ALA A 195 9.55 -21.36 -0.82
CA ALA A 195 9.18 -20.50 0.28
C ALA A 195 8.50 -21.33 1.36
N LYS A 196 8.97 -21.24 2.60
CA LYS A 196 8.46 -22.06 3.73
C LYS A 196 7.28 -21.37 4.41
N GLY A 197 6.10 -21.97 4.38
CA GLY A 197 4.95 -21.53 5.18
C GLY A 197 5.17 -21.85 6.66
N VAL A 198 5.00 -20.85 7.55
CA VAL A 198 5.22 -20.96 8.99
C VAL A 198 4.13 -20.24 9.77
N THR A 199 4.06 -20.45 11.09
CA THR A 199 3.21 -19.64 11.97
C THR A 199 3.76 -18.23 12.11
N LEU A 200 2.90 -17.26 12.48
CA LEU A 200 3.35 -15.89 12.75
C LEU A 200 4.44 -15.87 13.82
N GLU A 201 4.27 -16.65 14.89
CA GLU A 201 5.24 -16.73 15.98
C GLU A 201 6.60 -17.27 15.52
N GLU A 202 6.61 -18.37 14.72
CA GLU A 202 7.84 -18.91 14.14
C GLU A 202 8.52 -17.89 13.23
N LEU A 203 7.74 -17.22 12.36
CA LEU A 203 8.26 -16.17 11.47
C LEU A 203 8.96 -15.06 12.25
N LEU A 204 8.32 -14.53 13.30
CA LEU A 204 8.87 -13.44 14.10
C LEU A 204 10.18 -13.86 14.81
N LYS A 205 10.23 -15.08 15.35
CA LYS A 205 11.39 -15.58 16.10
C LYS A 205 12.59 -15.95 15.22
N THR A 206 12.36 -16.29 13.95
CA THR A 206 13.40 -16.88 13.10
C THR A 206 13.87 -15.98 11.96
N SER A 207 13.13 -14.91 11.60
CA SER A 207 13.49 -13.98 10.53
C SER A 207 14.56 -12.99 10.95
N ASP A 208 15.42 -12.62 10.01
CA ASP A 208 16.37 -11.51 10.12
C ASP A 208 15.75 -10.21 9.57
N TYR A 209 14.85 -10.34 8.61
CA TYR A 209 14.02 -9.27 8.06
C TYR A 209 12.57 -9.71 8.06
N ILE A 210 11.68 -8.82 8.45
CA ILE A 210 10.23 -9.06 8.44
C ILE A 210 9.59 -7.99 7.57
N SER A 211 8.91 -8.42 6.50
CA SER A 211 8.20 -7.53 5.57
C SER A 211 6.70 -7.71 5.71
N ILE A 212 5.98 -6.62 5.95
CA ILE A 212 4.52 -6.60 6.04
C ILE A 212 3.94 -6.26 4.67
N ASN A 213 3.21 -7.21 4.08
CA ASN A 213 2.55 -7.11 2.79
C ASN A 213 1.06 -7.51 2.86
N ALA A 214 0.51 -7.64 4.07
CA ALA A 214 -0.87 -7.97 4.32
C ALA A 214 -1.80 -6.76 4.08
N LEU A 215 -3.04 -7.00 3.68
CA LEU A 215 -4.08 -5.98 3.65
C LEU A 215 -4.46 -5.56 5.07
N LEU A 216 -4.89 -4.31 5.24
CA LEU A 216 -5.50 -3.86 6.49
C LEU A 216 -6.94 -4.35 6.55
N THR A 217 -7.20 -5.22 7.51
CA THR A 217 -8.53 -5.76 7.85
C THR A 217 -8.73 -5.67 9.37
N PRO A 218 -9.94 -5.95 9.89
CA PRO A 218 -10.12 -6.05 11.34
C PRO A 218 -9.14 -7.04 12.01
N GLU A 219 -8.80 -8.14 11.33
CA GLU A 219 -7.91 -9.20 11.85
C GLU A 219 -6.42 -8.82 11.79
N THR A 220 -6.03 -7.96 10.85
CA THR A 220 -4.63 -7.55 10.69
C THR A 220 -4.33 -6.21 11.36
N ARG A 221 -5.33 -5.47 11.83
CA ARG A 221 -5.17 -4.24 12.60
C ARG A 221 -4.47 -4.54 13.92
N GLY A 222 -3.33 -3.88 14.17
CA GLY A 222 -2.51 -4.11 15.35
C GLY A 222 -1.91 -5.51 15.45
N LEU A 223 -1.86 -6.25 14.35
CA LEU A 223 -1.30 -7.61 14.28
C LEU A 223 0.12 -7.66 14.84
N ILE A 224 0.90 -6.62 14.63
CA ILE A 224 2.27 -6.49 15.13
C ILE A 224 2.26 -5.48 16.28
N GLY A 225 1.78 -5.94 17.41
CA GLY A 225 1.80 -5.20 18.66
C GLY A 225 3.06 -5.47 19.48
N ARG A 226 3.11 -4.95 20.71
CA ARG A 226 4.27 -5.09 21.61
C ARG A 226 4.73 -6.54 21.77
N LYS A 227 3.80 -7.46 22.03
CA LYS A 227 4.11 -8.90 22.19
C LYS A 227 4.80 -9.48 20.97
N GLN A 228 4.34 -9.13 19.76
CA GLN A 228 4.92 -9.59 18.50
C GLN A 228 6.29 -8.98 18.26
N LEU A 229 6.47 -7.69 18.53
CA LEU A 229 7.75 -7.00 18.42
C LEU A 229 8.79 -7.60 19.37
N GLU A 230 8.42 -7.97 20.59
CA GLU A 230 9.32 -8.60 21.58
C GLU A 230 9.73 -10.02 21.22
N MET A 231 9.02 -10.68 20.30
CA MET A 231 9.39 -12.00 19.78
C MET A 231 10.46 -11.93 18.69
N MET A 232 10.69 -10.75 18.08
CA MET A 232 11.64 -10.59 17.00
C MET A 232 13.08 -10.75 17.52
N LYS A 233 13.98 -11.21 16.65
CA LYS A 233 15.42 -11.25 16.99
C LYS A 233 15.94 -9.85 17.29
N PRO A 234 16.86 -9.68 18.25
CA PRO A 234 17.53 -8.38 18.48
C PRO A 234 18.30 -7.87 17.25
N THR A 235 18.58 -8.77 16.33
CA THR A 235 19.27 -8.47 15.07
C THR A 235 18.31 -8.22 13.90
N ALA A 236 17.00 -8.33 14.10
CA ALA A 236 16.00 -8.23 13.03
C ALA A 236 15.69 -6.79 12.65
N PHE A 237 15.24 -6.63 11.40
CA PHE A 237 14.68 -5.40 10.85
C PHE A 237 13.19 -5.61 10.51
N LEU A 238 12.35 -4.61 10.81
CA LEU A 238 10.95 -4.58 10.40
C LEU A 238 10.79 -3.64 9.21
N ILE A 239 10.12 -4.11 8.15
CA ILE A 239 9.81 -3.31 6.95
C ILE A 239 8.29 -3.26 6.78
N ASN A 240 7.72 -2.05 6.73
CA ASN A 240 6.29 -1.87 6.47
C ASN A 240 6.05 -0.94 5.30
N THR A 241 5.59 -1.52 4.20
CA THR A 241 5.17 -0.83 2.97
C THR A 241 3.69 -1.09 2.66
N SER A 242 2.94 -1.58 3.65
CA SER A 242 1.51 -1.91 3.51
C SER A 242 0.61 -0.85 4.13
N ARG A 243 0.32 -0.95 5.44
CA ARG A 243 -0.47 0.03 6.21
C ARG A 243 0.13 0.24 7.60
N GLY A 244 0.14 1.50 8.07
CA GLY A 244 0.65 1.85 9.40
C GLY A 244 -0.10 1.11 10.50
N ALA A 245 -1.43 1.10 10.45
CA ALA A 245 -2.31 0.49 11.46
C ALA A 245 -2.15 -1.04 11.66
N ILE A 246 -1.34 -1.73 10.85
CA ILE A 246 -0.98 -3.13 11.10
C ILE A 246 0.03 -3.25 12.25
N VAL A 247 0.79 -2.18 12.50
CA VAL A 247 1.82 -2.10 13.54
C VAL A 247 1.38 -1.12 14.63
N ASP A 248 1.56 -1.48 15.89
CA ASP A 248 1.48 -0.55 17.00
C ASP A 248 2.73 0.35 16.98
N GLU A 249 2.56 1.59 16.48
CA GLU A 249 3.67 2.54 16.27
C GLU A 249 4.33 2.97 17.59
N GLU A 250 3.56 3.13 18.67
CA GLU A 250 4.11 3.49 19.99
C GLU A 250 4.94 2.34 20.56
N ALA A 251 4.42 1.12 20.45
CA ALA A 251 5.20 -0.06 20.83
C ALA A 251 6.46 -0.22 19.99
N LEU A 252 6.38 0.04 18.67
CA LEU A 252 7.53 -0.01 17.78
C LEU A 252 8.58 1.04 18.17
N ALA A 253 8.16 2.27 18.47
CA ALA A 253 9.07 3.32 18.92
C ALA A 253 9.80 2.91 20.20
N ASP A 254 9.08 2.36 21.21
CA ASP A 254 9.68 1.85 22.45
C ASP A 254 10.74 0.77 22.18
N ILE A 255 10.42 -0.19 21.33
CA ILE A 255 11.28 -1.32 20.98
C ILE A 255 12.56 -0.85 20.25
N LEU A 256 12.42 0.13 19.35
CA LEU A 256 13.54 0.72 18.61
C LEU A 256 14.44 1.57 19.50
N GLU A 257 13.89 2.40 20.37
CA GLU A 257 14.65 3.21 21.36
C GLU A 257 15.44 2.31 22.31
N GLN A 258 14.81 1.23 22.79
CA GLN A 258 15.46 0.23 23.64
C GLN A 258 16.41 -0.70 22.88
N LYS A 259 16.54 -0.55 21.57
CA LYS A 259 17.36 -1.40 20.68
C LYS A 259 17.06 -2.90 20.82
N LYS A 260 15.80 -3.24 21.12
CA LYS A 260 15.35 -4.63 21.20
C LYS A 260 15.23 -5.30 19.83
N ILE A 261 15.07 -4.50 18.76
CA ILE A 261 15.30 -4.90 17.38
C ILE A 261 16.32 -3.93 16.77
N ARG A 262 16.91 -4.31 15.64
CA ARG A 262 17.98 -3.53 15.04
C ARG A 262 17.50 -2.24 14.39
N GLY A 263 16.38 -2.26 13.71
CA GLY A 263 15.83 -1.08 13.05
C GLY A 263 14.54 -1.35 12.29
N ALA A 264 14.02 -0.31 11.65
CA ALA A 264 12.84 -0.40 10.80
C ALA A 264 12.94 0.46 9.54
N GLY A 265 12.32 -0.01 8.45
CA GLY A 265 12.05 0.75 7.22
C GLY A 265 10.55 0.92 7.04
N LEU A 266 10.06 2.16 7.04
CA LEU A 266 8.63 2.44 7.06
C LEU A 266 8.27 3.40 5.92
N ASP A 267 7.27 3.04 5.12
CA ASP A 267 6.69 3.90 4.08
C ASP A 267 5.28 4.37 4.43
N VAL A 268 4.69 3.81 5.49
CA VAL A 268 3.29 4.03 5.88
C VAL A 268 3.17 4.24 7.39
N TYR A 269 2.22 5.10 7.79
CA TYR A 269 2.03 5.53 9.18
C TYR A 269 0.54 5.62 9.52
N GLY A 270 0.21 5.58 10.82
CA GLY A 270 -1.12 5.83 11.33
C GLY A 270 -2.21 4.93 10.74
N GLU A 271 -3.44 5.39 10.85
CA GLU A 271 -4.63 4.64 10.46
C GLU A 271 -4.82 4.53 8.94
N HIS A 272 -4.47 5.57 8.19
CA HIS A 272 -4.85 5.72 6.77
C HIS A 272 -3.68 6.08 5.85
N GLY A 273 -2.44 5.86 6.30
CA GLY A 273 -1.25 6.26 5.54
C GLY A 273 -1.01 7.77 5.58
N ASP A 274 -1.57 8.44 6.57
CA ASP A 274 -1.31 9.85 6.86
C ASP A 274 0.15 10.05 7.29
N PRO A 275 0.69 11.28 7.12
CA PRO A 275 2.03 11.54 7.64
C PRO A 275 2.06 11.30 9.16
N PRO A 276 3.15 10.79 9.71
CA PRO A 276 3.27 10.62 11.13
C PRO A 276 3.11 11.98 11.83
N PRO A 277 2.53 12.03 13.03
CA PRO A 277 2.46 13.27 13.80
C PRO A 277 3.83 13.92 13.91
N LYS A 278 3.91 15.27 13.83
CA LYS A 278 5.18 16.01 13.91
C LYS A 278 6.00 15.71 15.17
N ASN A 279 5.33 15.28 16.23
CA ASN A 279 5.95 14.86 17.49
C ASN A 279 6.18 13.35 17.59
N SER A 280 5.96 12.59 16.53
CA SER A 280 6.22 11.15 16.53
C SER A 280 7.66 10.85 16.92
N ARG A 281 7.84 9.92 17.84
CA ARG A 281 9.15 9.46 18.30
C ARG A 281 9.96 8.81 17.19
N LEU A 282 9.30 8.13 16.25
CA LEU A 282 9.94 7.50 15.08
C LEU A 282 10.76 8.48 14.25
N LEU A 283 10.34 9.77 14.16
CA LEU A 283 11.05 10.81 13.40
C LEU A 283 12.43 11.19 13.99
N LYS A 284 12.72 10.77 15.21
CA LYS A 284 13.95 11.12 15.94
C LYS A 284 14.95 9.97 16.07
N LEU A 285 14.58 8.78 15.57
CA LEU A 285 15.38 7.58 15.74
C LEU A 285 16.40 7.40 14.62
N ASP A 286 17.64 7.10 14.98
CA ASP A 286 18.75 6.86 14.03
C ASP A 286 18.68 5.48 13.35
N ASN A 287 17.91 4.56 13.92
CA ASN A 287 17.76 3.19 13.43
C ASN A 287 16.46 2.97 12.66
N VAL A 288 15.96 4.04 12.02
CA VAL A 288 14.81 3.97 11.10
C VAL A 288 15.12 4.63 9.76
N VAL A 289 14.50 4.13 8.69
CA VAL A 289 14.43 4.77 7.37
C VAL A 289 12.97 5.02 7.08
N LEU A 290 12.62 6.28 6.80
CA LEU A 290 11.24 6.74 6.63
C LEU A 290 11.04 7.30 5.23
N THR A 291 9.94 6.93 4.56
CA THR A 291 9.53 7.47 3.27
C THR A 291 8.05 7.86 3.30
N PRO A 292 7.62 8.87 2.52
CA PRO A 292 6.29 9.50 2.68
C PRO A 292 5.21 8.81 1.83
N HIS A 293 5.02 7.50 2.00
CA HIS A 293 4.02 6.66 1.32
C HIS A 293 4.15 6.72 -0.21
N ILE A 294 5.38 6.51 -0.69
CA ILE A 294 5.72 6.61 -2.12
C ILE A 294 6.04 5.26 -2.77
N GLY A 295 5.95 4.16 -2.03
CA GLY A 295 6.31 2.83 -2.53
C GLY A 295 5.56 2.41 -3.79
N GLY A 296 4.32 2.86 -3.97
CA GLY A 296 3.50 2.59 -5.16
C GLY A 296 3.45 3.74 -6.18
N VAL A 297 4.23 4.82 -6.01
CA VAL A 297 4.09 6.05 -6.80
C VAL A 297 5.27 6.22 -7.76
N THR A 298 5.33 5.40 -8.80
CA THR A 298 6.27 5.58 -9.91
C THR A 298 5.55 6.10 -11.15
N ALA A 299 6.27 6.80 -12.04
CA ALA A 299 5.70 7.33 -13.27
C ALA A 299 5.07 6.22 -14.14
N GLU A 300 5.74 5.07 -14.23
CA GLU A 300 5.29 3.91 -15.00
C GLU A 300 4.05 3.28 -14.39
N ASP A 301 4.00 3.16 -13.05
CA ASP A 301 2.86 2.55 -12.36
C ASP A 301 1.64 3.46 -12.40
N ILE A 302 1.83 4.78 -12.18
CA ILE A 302 0.77 5.78 -12.35
C ILE A 302 0.18 5.67 -13.76
N PHE A 303 1.01 5.66 -14.79
CA PHE A 303 0.54 5.55 -16.18
C PHE A 303 -0.25 4.24 -16.39
N ARG A 304 0.32 3.10 -16.00
CA ARG A 304 -0.29 1.78 -16.18
C ARG A 304 -1.58 1.61 -15.40
N ASN A 305 -1.57 1.97 -14.12
CA ASN A 305 -2.67 1.66 -13.21
C ASN A 305 -3.78 2.71 -13.22
N PHE A 306 -3.43 4.00 -13.29
CA PHE A 306 -4.44 5.05 -13.34
C PHE A 306 -5.05 5.17 -14.74
N TYR A 307 -4.20 5.22 -15.78
CA TYR A 307 -4.67 5.56 -17.13
C TYR A 307 -4.97 4.34 -18.00
N VAL A 308 -4.42 3.18 -17.69
CA VAL A 308 -4.73 1.97 -18.45
C VAL A 308 -5.75 1.12 -17.69
N ASN A 309 -5.42 0.67 -16.49
CA ASN A 309 -6.27 -0.26 -15.76
C ASN A 309 -7.55 0.41 -15.24
N SER A 310 -7.42 1.50 -14.46
CA SER A 310 -8.59 2.13 -13.82
C SER A 310 -9.49 2.80 -14.85
N LEU A 311 -8.93 3.57 -15.78
CA LEU A 311 -9.73 4.20 -16.83
C LEU A 311 -10.38 3.14 -17.73
N GLY A 312 -9.62 2.12 -18.16
CA GLY A 312 -10.17 1.00 -18.95
C GLY A 312 -11.36 0.34 -18.25
N ASN A 313 -11.25 0.14 -16.94
CA ASN A 313 -12.30 -0.47 -16.13
C ASN A 313 -13.55 0.43 -16.00
N ILE A 314 -13.36 1.75 -15.81
CA ILE A 314 -14.46 2.73 -15.85
C ILE A 314 -15.18 2.68 -17.20
N MET A 315 -14.42 2.64 -18.30
CA MET A 315 -15.01 2.61 -19.65
C MET A 315 -15.79 1.31 -19.92
N ARG A 316 -15.41 0.17 -19.32
CA ARG A 316 -16.19 -1.07 -19.35
C ARG A 316 -17.59 -0.82 -18.75
N VAL A 317 -17.64 -0.22 -17.57
CA VAL A 317 -18.92 0.09 -16.88
C VAL A 317 -19.78 1.04 -17.72
N VAL A 318 -19.17 2.08 -18.31
CA VAL A 318 -19.89 3.02 -19.21
C VAL A 318 -20.44 2.31 -20.47
N LYS A 319 -19.76 1.29 -20.96
CA LYS A 319 -20.22 0.45 -22.08
C LYS A 319 -21.30 -0.57 -21.66
N GLY A 320 -21.56 -0.72 -20.36
CA GLY A 320 -22.48 -1.72 -19.81
C GLY A 320 -21.85 -3.10 -19.63
N GLU A 321 -20.51 -3.18 -19.66
CA GLU A 321 -19.74 -4.39 -19.38
C GLU A 321 -19.44 -4.51 -17.87
N ASP A 322 -19.20 -5.73 -17.40
CA ASP A 322 -18.80 -5.96 -16.02
C ASP A 322 -17.38 -5.41 -15.73
N PRO A 323 -17.20 -4.73 -14.59
CA PRO A 323 -15.87 -4.29 -14.17
C PRO A 323 -14.97 -5.48 -13.81
N GLN A 324 -13.66 -5.29 -13.96
CA GLN A 324 -12.64 -6.23 -13.51
C GLN A 324 -12.22 -5.92 -12.06
N TRP A 325 -11.56 -6.88 -11.38
CA TRP A 325 -10.97 -6.72 -10.05
C TRP A 325 -11.95 -6.25 -8.97
N VAL A 326 -13.19 -6.74 -9.02
CA VAL A 326 -14.23 -6.45 -8.02
C VAL A 326 -13.84 -7.02 -6.67
N VAL A 327 -13.99 -6.19 -5.61
CA VAL A 327 -13.66 -6.51 -4.22
C VAL A 327 -14.85 -6.42 -3.26
N SER A 328 -16.01 -5.89 -3.73
CA SER A 328 -17.26 -5.81 -2.96
C SER A 328 -18.08 -7.07 -3.03
#